data_89f119321632ba3afafe1a35ab6703be
#
_entry.id   89f119321632ba3afafe1a35ab6703be
#
_cell.length_a   1.000
_cell.length_b   1.000
_cell.length_c   1.000
_cell.angle_alpha   90.00
_cell.angle_beta   90.00
_cell.angle_gamma   90.00
#
_symmetry.space_group_name_H-M   'P 1'
#
loop_
_entity.id
_entity.type
_entity.pdbx_description
1 polymer ?
#
loop_
_entity_poly.entity_id
_entity_poly.type
_entity_poly.pdbx_seq_one_letter_code
_entity_poly.pdbx_strand_id
1 'polypeptide(L)' 'MEVGLIVLAAAVVVVILFLFAAVKVAREYERG' A
#
# COMPACT_ATOMS: atom_id res chain seq x y z
N MET A 1 -0.81 6.51 25.25
CA MET A 1 -0.62 6.39 23.85
C MET A 1 0.25 5.24 23.48
N GLU A 2 -0.22 4.40 22.64
CA GLU A 2 0.55 3.24 22.25
C GLU A 2 1.23 3.46 20.92
N VAL A 3 2.50 3.61 20.95
CA VAL A 3 3.27 3.78 19.74
C VAL A 3 3.07 2.59 18.82
N GLY A 4 2.90 1.42 19.40
CA GLY A 4 2.70 0.22 18.59
C GLY A 4 1.50 0.32 17.68
N LEU A 5 0.42 0.91 18.18
CA LEU A 5 -0.78 1.05 17.39
C LEU A 5 -0.56 2.01 16.23
N ILE A 6 0.14 3.08 16.50
CA ILE A 6 0.41 4.07 15.46
C ILE A 6 1.29 3.47 14.39
N VAL A 7 2.29 2.73 14.80
CA VAL A 7 3.20 2.10 13.84
C VAL A 7 2.44 1.09 13.00
N LEU A 8 1.55 0.33 13.63
CA LEU A 8 0.80 -0.66 12.91
C LEU A 8 -0.11 -0.01 11.88
N ALA A 9 -0.77 1.06 12.27
CA ALA A 9 -1.65 1.77 11.36
C ALA A 9 -0.87 2.32 10.18
N ALA A 10 0.29 2.89 10.45
CA ALA A 10 1.11 3.43 9.38
C ALA A 10 1.56 2.33 8.43
N ALA A 11 1.92 1.19 8.98
CA ALA A 11 2.36 0.08 8.14
C ALA A 11 1.24 -0.39 7.23
N VAL A 12 0.03 -0.46 7.77
CA VAL A 12 -1.11 -0.91 6.98
C VAL A 12 -1.37 0.07 5.83
N VAL A 13 -1.31 1.35 6.14
CA VAL A 13 -1.56 2.36 5.12
C VAL A 13 -0.50 2.27 4.02
N VAL A 14 0.75 2.10 4.41
CA VAL A 14 1.84 2.01 3.44
C VAL A 14 1.63 0.79 2.55
N VAL A 15 1.25 -0.32 3.14
CA VAL A 15 1.04 -1.55 2.37
C VAL A 15 -0.10 -1.36 1.37
N ILE A 16 -1.18 -0.74 1.81
CA ILE A 16 -2.31 -0.53 0.93
C ILE A 16 -1.91 0.37 -0.23
N LEU A 17 -1.18 1.43 0.07
CA LEU A 17 -0.74 2.34 -0.98
C LEU A 17 0.19 1.63 -1.96
N PHE A 18 1.04 0.77 -1.44
CA PHE A 18 1.97 0.04 -2.28
C PHE A 18 1.21 -0.91 -3.21
N LEU A 19 0.22 -1.58 -2.66
CA LEU A 19 -0.57 -2.50 -3.47
C LEU A 19 -1.31 -1.75 -4.57
N PHE A 20 -1.87 -0.60 -4.23
CA PHE A 20 -2.58 0.20 -5.21
C PHE A 20 -1.65 0.63 -6.33
N ALA A 21 -0.46 1.09 -5.98
CA ALA A 21 0.49 1.52 -6.99
C ALA A 21 0.92 0.35 -7.86
N ALA A 22 1.12 -0.81 -7.25
CA ALA A 22 1.54 -1.98 -8.00
C ALA A 22 0.47 -2.40 -9.00
N VAL A 23 -0.78 -2.35 -8.57
CA VAL A 23 -1.87 -2.73 -9.45
C VAL A 23 -1.97 -1.76 -10.61
N LYS A 24 -1.77 -0.48 -10.33
CA LYS A 24 -1.83 0.50 -11.38
C LYS A 24 -0.73 0.29 -12.41
N VAL A 25 0.46 0.02 -11.94
CA VAL A 25 1.58 -0.20 -12.84
C VAL A 25 1.34 -1.46 -13.66
N ALA A 26 0.84 -2.49 -13.02
CA ALA A 26 0.58 -3.74 -13.71
C ALA A 26 -0.47 -3.55 -14.79
N ARG A 27 -1.48 -2.73 -14.48
CA ARG A 27 -2.52 -2.50 -15.46
C ARG A 27 -1.99 -1.81 -16.68
N GLU A 28 -1.13 -0.84 -16.49
CA GLU A 28 -0.55 -0.16 -17.62
C GLU A 28 0.31 -1.07 -18.45
N TYR A 29 1.02 -1.94 -17.81
CA TYR A 29 1.89 -2.88 -18.51
C TYR A 29 1.06 -3.88 -19.31
N GLU A 30 0.00 -4.33 -18.73
CA GLU A 30 -0.82 -5.28 -19.41
C GLU A 30 -1.74 -4.60 -20.38
N ARG A 31 -1.22 -4.14 -21.43
CA ARG A 31 -2.01 -3.48 -22.37
C ARG A 31 -2.55 -4.45 -23.34
N GLY A 32 -3.31 -5.07 -23.21
CA GLY A 32 -3.83 -6.00 -24.08
C GLY A 32 -3.75 -6.40 -25.27
#